data_803b310c6b40e1cab5565d224c872ab4
#
_entry.id   803b310c6b40e1cab5565d224c872ab4
#
_cell.length_a   1.000
_cell.length_b   1.000
_cell.length_c   1.000
_cell.angle_alpha   90.00
_cell.angle_beta   90.00
_cell.angle_gamma   90.00
#
_symmetry.space_group_name_H-M   'P 1'
#
loop_
_entity.id
_entity.type
_entity.pdbx_description
1 polymer ?
#
loop_
_entity_poly.entity_id
_entity_poly.type
_entity_poly.pdbx_seq_one_letter_code
_entity_poly.pdbx_strand_id
1 'polypeptide(L)'
;KFNEVIFMATYDVGYVYYINQGTEPFASLPIGGSTVKSIGCAVCAYAMLICHKEGYTKESDALQVVKDLIKNCTDGSGNMNTRFKNKTIHGKTYSVKEVSDMAAQIHEKIPTVARLEKNGSAVHFVTVVGTDTSQSGMDVYQVKDPGKRANSTLKDAMDNYPGCTLNGKFIIE
;
A
#
# COMPACT_ATOMS: atom_id res chain seq x y z
N LYS A 1 -29.84 -21.13 -24.92
CA LYS A 1 -29.36 -20.40 -23.72
C LYS A 1 -27.96 -20.92 -23.46
N PHE A 2 -26.95 -20.13 -23.80
CA PHE A 2 -25.56 -20.41 -23.42
C PHE A 2 -25.46 -20.04 -21.92
N ASN A 3 -25.20 -21.01 -21.05
CA ASN A 3 -24.76 -20.74 -19.71
C ASN A 3 -23.30 -20.22 -19.84
N GLU A 4 -23.10 -18.92 -19.73
CA GLU A 4 -21.76 -18.39 -19.44
C GLU A 4 -21.35 -18.95 -18.07
N VAL A 5 -20.42 -19.89 -18.09
CA VAL A 5 -19.69 -20.27 -16.90
C VAL A 5 -18.80 -19.09 -16.56
N ILE A 6 -19.25 -18.25 -15.63
CA ILE A 6 -18.41 -17.19 -15.06
C ILE A 6 -17.29 -17.92 -14.31
N PHE A 7 -16.11 -17.98 -14.89
CA PHE A 7 -14.92 -18.42 -14.20
C PHE A 7 -14.62 -17.38 -13.13
N MET A 8 -14.90 -17.72 -11.87
CA MET A 8 -14.46 -16.94 -10.71
C MET A 8 -12.93 -17.04 -10.68
N ALA A 9 -12.25 -15.93 -10.90
CA ALA A 9 -10.81 -15.88 -10.96
C ALA A 9 -10.27 -15.04 -9.81
N THR A 10 -9.35 -15.61 -9.04
CA THR A 10 -8.53 -14.89 -8.08
C THR A 10 -7.20 -14.55 -8.75
N TYR A 11 -6.86 -13.28 -8.76
CA TYR A 11 -5.58 -12.79 -9.24
C TYR A 11 -4.81 -12.19 -8.08
N ASP A 12 -3.53 -12.48 -7.98
CA ASP A 12 -2.62 -11.87 -7.02
C ASP A 12 -1.31 -11.46 -7.69
N VAL A 13 -0.61 -10.53 -7.07
CA VAL A 13 0.68 -10.04 -7.58
C VAL A 13 1.85 -10.96 -7.22
N GLY A 14 1.63 -12.03 -6.47
CA GLY A 14 2.66 -12.87 -5.90
C GLY A 14 3.15 -12.37 -4.54
N TYR A 15 4.39 -12.73 -4.20
CA TYR A 15 4.94 -12.39 -2.89
C TYR A 15 5.12 -10.89 -2.72
N VAL A 16 4.59 -10.35 -1.63
CA VAL A 16 4.83 -8.98 -1.15
C VAL A 16 5.34 -9.06 0.28
N TYR A 17 6.52 -8.50 0.57
CA TYR A 17 7.04 -8.43 1.94
C TYR A 17 6.09 -7.57 2.80
N TYR A 18 5.48 -8.18 3.83
CA TYR A 18 4.53 -7.47 4.67
C TYR A 18 5.22 -6.60 5.71
N ILE A 19 4.96 -5.29 5.69
CA ILE A 19 5.48 -4.32 6.65
C ILE A 19 4.34 -3.87 7.56
N ASN A 20 4.40 -4.27 8.84
CA ASN A 20 3.47 -3.83 9.86
C ASN A 20 4.07 -2.62 10.60
N GLN A 21 3.40 -1.46 10.51
CA GLN A 21 3.86 -0.23 11.17
C GLN A 21 3.90 -0.34 12.70
N GLY A 22 3.14 -1.26 13.30
CA GLY A 22 3.07 -1.48 14.74
C GLY A 22 4.10 -2.46 15.30
N THR A 23 4.96 -3.05 14.45
CA THR A 23 5.91 -4.10 14.82
C THR A 23 7.35 -3.63 14.61
N GLU A 24 8.23 -3.97 15.56
CA GLU A 24 9.68 -3.72 15.37
C GLU A 24 10.24 -4.57 14.21
N PRO A 25 11.24 -4.06 13.48
CA PRO A 25 12.03 -2.84 13.73
C PRO A 25 11.42 -1.56 13.14
N PHE A 26 10.22 -1.59 12.59
CA PHE A 26 9.60 -0.43 11.92
C PHE A 26 8.94 0.53 12.90
N ALA A 27 8.28 -0.01 13.94
CA ALA A 27 7.39 0.73 14.84
C ALA A 27 8.06 1.95 15.51
N SER A 28 9.30 1.81 15.96
CA SER A 28 10.05 2.84 16.68
C SER A 28 10.77 3.84 15.78
N LEU A 29 10.78 3.65 14.46
CA LEU A 29 11.44 4.58 13.54
C LEU A 29 10.82 5.99 13.66
N PRO A 30 11.66 7.03 13.84
CA PRO A 30 11.17 8.39 13.92
C PRO A 30 10.69 8.88 12.55
N ILE A 31 9.56 9.59 12.55
CA ILE A 31 8.97 10.22 11.38
C ILE A 31 8.30 11.54 11.79
N GLY A 32 8.84 12.69 11.35
CA GLY A 32 8.43 13.99 11.86
C GLY A 32 8.62 14.05 13.39
N GLY A 33 7.67 14.61 14.10
CA GLY A 33 7.65 14.61 15.57
C GLY A 33 7.02 13.36 16.19
N SER A 34 6.90 12.23 15.46
CA SER A 34 6.18 11.03 15.86
C SER A 34 6.97 9.75 15.51
N THR A 35 6.29 8.61 15.42
CA THR A 35 6.87 7.33 15.02
C THR A 35 6.10 6.68 13.88
N VAL A 36 6.72 5.75 13.18
CA VAL A 36 6.07 4.94 12.14
C VAL A 36 4.85 4.22 12.70
N LYS A 37 4.91 3.72 13.94
CA LYS A 37 3.75 3.11 14.62
C LYS A 37 2.52 4.03 14.60
N SER A 38 2.70 5.32 14.77
CA SER A 38 1.60 6.28 14.92
C SER A 38 1.08 6.81 13.59
N ILE A 39 1.98 7.12 12.63
CA ILE A 39 1.62 7.83 11.40
C ILE A 39 2.23 7.22 10.12
N GLY A 40 2.85 6.04 10.20
CA GLY A 40 3.66 5.46 9.13
C GLY A 40 2.90 4.64 8.08
N CYS A 41 1.56 4.60 8.06
CA CYS A 41 0.81 3.74 7.14
C CYS A 41 1.17 4.00 5.66
N ALA A 42 1.30 5.26 5.24
CA ALA A 42 1.70 5.61 3.88
C ALA A 42 3.10 5.09 3.56
N VAL A 43 4.08 5.39 4.41
CA VAL A 43 5.47 4.95 4.20
C VAL A 43 5.56 3.42 4.10
N CYS A 44 4.89 2.69 4.99
CA CYS A 44 4.87 1.22 4.97
C CYS A 44 4.18 0.67 3.71
N ALA A 45 3.06 1.27 3.29
CA ALA A 45 2.35 0.85 2.08
C ALA A 45 3.23 1.03 0.82
N TYR A 46 3.89 2.18 0.67
CA TYR A 46 4.79 2.41 -0.47
C TYR A 46 6.08 1.57 -0.39
N ALA A 47 6.59 1.30 0.81
CA ALA A 47 7.72 0.40 0.98
C ALA A 47 7.40 -1.02 0.50
N MET A 48 6.18 -1.52 0.76
CA MET A 48 5.74 -2.82 0.25
C MET A 48 5.73 -2.87 -1.29
N LEU A 49 5.35 -1.77 -1.98
CA LEU A 49 5.42 -1.70 -3.44
C LEU A 49 6.87 -1.79 -3.95
N ILE A 50 7.77 -1.03 -3.34
CA ILE A 50 9.20 -1.02 -3.72
C ILE A 50 9.81 -2.40 -3.45
N CYS A 51 9.55 -3.00 -2.29
CA CYS A 51 10.05 -4.34 -1.98
C CYS A 51 9.56 -5.38 -2.99
N HIS A 52 8.28 -5.31 -3.40
CA HIS A 52 7.74 -6.20 -4.43
C HIS A 52 8.43 -5.99 -5.78
N LYS A 53 8.52 -4.73 -6.24
CA LYS A 53 9.16 -4.36 -7.52
C LYS A 53 10.60 -4.87 -7.63
N GLU A 54 11.35 -4.83 -6.52
CA GLU A 54 12.76 -5.20 -6.46
C GLU A 54 12.99 -6.67 -6.03
N GLY A 55 11.94 -7.39 -5.66
CA GLY A 55 12.05 -8.76 -5.17
C GLY A 55 12.71 -8.86 -3.80
N TYR A 56 12.64 -7.81 -2.96
CA TYR A 56 13.21 -7.83 -1.62
C TYR A 56 12.37 -8.72 -0.68
N THR A 57 13.03 -9.69 -0.05
CA THR A 57 12.40 -10.64 0.87
C THR A 57 12.98 -10.57 2.27
N LYS A 58 14.02 -9.76 2.50
CA LYS A 58 14.70 -9.62 3.79
C LYS A 58 14.23 -8.38 4.54
N GLU A 59 14.11 -8.49 5.85
CA GLU A 59 13.78 -7.38 6.74
C GLU A 59 14.76 -6.20 6.62
N SER A 60 16.06 -6.50 6.45
CA SER A 60 17.09 -5.46 6.30
C SER A 60 16.86 -4.55 5.08
N ASP A 61 16.43 -5.13 3.95
CA ASP A 61 16.14 -4.37 2.74
C ASP A 61 14.86 -3.55 2.94
N ALA A 62 13.81 -4.15 3.48
CA ALA A 62 12.56 -3.46 3.80
C ALA A 62 12.78 -2.30 4.78
N LEU A 63 13.61 -2.52 5.81
CA LEU A 63 13.95 -1.49 6.79
C LEU A 63 14.69 -0.32 6.14
N GLN A 64 15.64 -0.58 5.23
CA GLN A 64 16.34 0.47 4.51
C GLN A 64 15.40 1.25 3.58
N VAL A 65 14.50 0.56 2.87
CA VAL A 65 13.47 1.20 2.03
C VAL A 65 12.59 2.15 2.87
N VAL A 66 12.11 1.70 4.05
CA VAL A 66 11.31 2.54 4.95
C VAL A 66 12.09 3.77 5.41
N LYS A 67 13.35 3.60 5.85
CA LYS A 67 14.21 4.72 6.28
C LYS A 67 14.43 5.75 5.17
N ASP A 68 14.67 5.29 3.94
CA ASP A 68 14.91 6.18 2.81
C ASP A 68 13.63 6.90 2.36
N LEU A 69 12.46 6.24 2.43
CA LEU A 69 11.18 6.90 2.21
C LEU A 69 10.91 8.00 3.23
N ILE A 70 11.15 7.72 4.52
CA ILE A 70 11.04 8.74 5.58
C ILE A 70 11.94 9.92 5.25
N LYS A 71 13.23 9.66 4.97
CA LYS A 71 14.23 10.71 4.72
C LYS A 71 13.92 11.54 3.48
N ASN A 72 13.53 10.91 2.36
CA ASN A 72 13.50 11.52 1.04
C ASN A 72 12.10 11.92 0.56
N CYS A 73 11.05 11.38 1.19
CA CYS A 73 9.67 11.52 0.74
C CYS A 73 8.70 12.06 1.79
N THR A 74 9.15 12.37 3.03
CA THR A 74 8.29 13.01 4.04
C THR A 74 8.73 14.44 4.31
N ASP A 75 7.78 15.25 4.79
CA ASP A 75 8.07 16.61 5.31
C ASP A 75 8.49 16.57 6.79
N GLY A 76 8.79 17.74 7.35
CA GLY A 76 9.20 17.89 8.76
C GLY A 76 8.12 17.46 9.77
N SER A 77 6.85 17.34 9.36
CA SER A 77 5.74 16.84 10.16
C SER A 77 5.51 15.34 9.98
N GLY A 78 6.27 14.70 9.09
CA GLY A 78 6.15 13.28 8.80
C GLY A 78 5.08 12.93 7.75
N ASN A 79 4.46 13.94 7.11
CA ASN A 79 3.51 13.68 6.04
C ASN A 79 4.25 13.22 4.79
N MET A 80 3.86 12.09 4.26
CA MET A 80 4.46 11.54 3.05
C MET A 80 3.94 12.28 1.80
N ASN A 81 4.86 12.71 0.93
CA ASN A 81 4.53 13.11 -0.43
C ASN A 81 4.14 11.87 -1.25
N THR A 82 2.86 11.59 -1.35
CA THR A 82 2.31 10.41 -2.04
C THR A 82 2.36 10.51 -3.57
N ARG A 83 2.94 11.58 -4.11
CA ARG A 83 3.17 11.80 -5.55
C ARG A 83 4.61 12.21 -5.83
N PHE A 84 5.57 11.66 -5.06
CA PHE A 84 6.98 11.97 -5.26
C PHE A 84 7.47 11.55 -6.65
N LYS A 85 8.47 12.29 -7.16
CA LYS A 85 9.13 12.01 -8.43
C LYS A 85 10.65 11.99 -8.26
N ASN A 86 11.30 11.06 -8.96
CA ASN A 86 12.77 10.95 -9.04
C ASN A 86 13.44 10.94 -7.65
N LYS A 87 12.91 10.15 -6.71
CA LYS A 87 13.50 9.99 -5.38
C LYS A 87 14.37 8.76 -5.32
N THR A 88 15.58 8.91 -4.78
CA THR A 88 16.49 7.79 -4.55
C THR A 88 16.11 7.07 -3.25
N ILE A 89 15.81 5.77 -3.36
CA ILE A 89 15.43 4.89 -2.26
C ILE A 89 16.20 3.59 -2.46
N HIS A 90 16.97 3.17 -1.43
CA HIS A 90 17.80 1.97 -1.48
C HIS A 90 18.68 1.91 -2.74
N GLY A 91 19.30 3.07 -3.09
CA GLY A 91 20.22 3.19 -4.22
C GLY A 91 19.59 3.25 -5.61
N LYS A 92 18.27 3.19 -5.74
CA LYS A 92 17.54 3.27 -7.01
C LYS A 92 16.58 4.46 -7.02
N THR A 93 16.23 4.93 -8.21
CA THR A 93 15.35 6.09 -8.40
C THR A 93 13.94 5.65 -8.73
N TYR A 94 12.96 6.21 -8.02
CA TYR A 94 11.54 5.89 -8.17
C TYR A 94 10.69 7.15 -8.31
N SER A 95 9.57 6.96 -9.00
CA SER A 95 8.47 7.93 -9.07
C SER A 95 7.14 7.26 -8.75
N VAL A 96 6.20 8.03 -8.27
CA VAL A 96 4.82 7.57 -8.07
C VAL A 96 3.98 7.98 -9.26
N LYS A 97 3.16 7.05 -9.74
CA LYS A 97 2.12 7.30 -10.74
C LYS A 97 0.74 6.99 -10.17
N GLU A 98 -0.19 7.91 -10.38
CA GLU A 98 -1.60 7.67 -10.09
C GLU A 98 -2.25 6.86 -11.21
N VAL A 99 -3.07 5.88 -10.84
CA VAL A 99 -3.76 4.99 -11.79
C VAL A 99 -5.27 5.02 -11.54
N SER A 100 -6.05 4.76 -12.58
CA SER A 100 -7.52 4.74 -12.48
C SER A 100 -8.07 3.36 -12.09
N ASP A 101 -7.41 2.28 -12.49
CA ASP A 101 -7.87 0.91 -12.36
C ASP A 101 -6.86 0.02 -11.62
N MET A 102 -7.18 -0.32 -10.36
CA MET A 102 -6.36 -1.22 -9.55
C MET A 102 -6.42 -2.67 -10.05
N ALA A 103 -7.57 -3.12 -10.54
CA ALA A 103 -7.70 -4.49 -11.02
C ALA A 103 -6.82 -4.74 -12.24
N ALA A 104 -6.76 -3.77 -13.17
CA ALA A 104 -5.84 -3.84 -14.31
C ALA A 104 -4.38 -3.93 -13.85
N GLN A 105 -3.97 -3.16 -12.83
CA GLN A 105 -2.61 -3.24 -12.29
C GLN A 105 -2.32 -4.62 -11.67
N ILE A 106 -3.26 -5.19 -10.91
CA ILE A 106 -3.12 -6.51 -10.30
C ILE A 106 -2.98 -7.60 -11.36
N HIS A 107 -3.72 -7.51 -12.48
CA HIS A 107 -3.57 -8.43 -13.62
C HIS A 107 -2.15 -8.36 -14.22
N GLU A 108 -1.54 -7.18 -14.25
CA GLU A 108 -0.14 -6.96 -14.67
C GLU A 108 0.89 -7.29 -13.56
N LYS A 109 0.46 -7.91 -12.46
CA LYS A 109 1.30 -8.24 -11.31
C LYS A 109 1.91 -7.03 -10.60
N ILE A 110 1.26 -5.88 -10.66
CA ILE A 110 1.69 -4.63 -10.05
C ILE A 110 0.81 -4.32 -8.84
N PRO A 111 1.34 -4.37 -7.60
CA PRO A 111 0.59 -3.99 -6.41
C PRO A 111 0.32 -2.48 -6.42
N THR A 112 -0.78 -2.08 -5.81
CA THR A 112 -1.26 -0.69 -5.83
C THR A 112 -1.48 -0.18 -4.41
N VAL A 113 -1.02 1.03 -4.10
CA VAL A 113 -1.41 1.70 -2.85
C VAL A 113 -2.80 2.31 -3.04
N ALA A 114 -3.72 1.97 -2.16
CA ALA A 114 -5.02 2.60 -2.03
C ALA A 114 -5.01 3.62 -0.89
N ARG A 115 -5.39 4.85 -1.19
CA ARG A 115 -5.53 5.95 -0.21
C ARG A 115 -6.98 6.05 0.21
N LEU A 116 -7.22 5.92 1.51
CA LEU A 116 -8.52 6.15 2.13
C LEU A 116 -8.58 7.58 2.67
N GLU A 117 -9.68 8.25 2.39
CA GLU A 117 -9.87 9.66 2.71
C GLU A 117 -11.21 9.89 3.40
N LYS A 118 -11.23 10.80 4.37
CA LYS A 118 -12.45 11.25 5.06
C LYS A 118 -12.39 12.76 5.24
N ASN A 119 -13.46 13.45 4.84
CA ASN A 119 -13.57 14.91 4.93
C ASN A 119 -12.39 15.64 4.26
N GLY A 120 -11.93 15.15 3.08
CA GLY A 120 -10.84 15.76 2.33
C GLY A 120 -9.44 15.49 2.86
N SER A 121 -9.31 14.67 3.91
CA SER A 121 -8.00 14.30 4.49
C SER A 121 -7.74 12.81 4.41
N ALA A 122 -6.50 12.43 4.10
CA ALA A 122 -6.10 11.03 4.13
C ALA A 122 -6.17 10.50 5.56
N VAL A 123 -6.85 9.37 5.74
CA VAL A 123 -6.99 8.70 7.05
C VAL A 123 -6.22 7.40 7.12
N HIS A 124 -5.98 6.74 5.98
CA HIS A 124 -5.22 5.49 5.93
C HIS A 124 -4.71 5.17 4.53
N PHE A 125 -3.69 4.30 4.47
CA PHE A 125 -3.11 3.77 3.24
C PHE A 125 -2.92 2.27 3.38
N VAL A 126 -3.32 1.51 2.37
CA VAL A 126 -3.14 0.06 2.31
C VAL A 126 -2.55 -0.38 0.98
N THR A 127 -1.90 -1.53 0.94
CA THR A 127 -1.37 -2.12 -0.29
C THR A 127 -2.33 -3.17 -0.82
N VAL A 128 -2.91 -2.92 -1.98
CA VAL A 128 -3.75 -3.88 -2.72
C VAL A 128 -2.82 -4.86 -3.43
N VAL A 129 -3.03 -6.15 -3.20
CA VAL A 129 -2.14 -7.23 -3.66
C VAL A 129 -2.86 -8.30 -4.46
N GLY A 130 -4.18 -8.24 -4.55
CA GLY A 130 -4.96 -9.23 -5.28
C GLY A 130 -6.39 -8.78 -5.54
N THR A 131 -7.08 -9.53 -6.39
CA THR A 131 -8.51 -9.41 -6.65
C THR A 131 -9.16 -10.78 -6.59
N ASP A 132 -10.35 -10.85 -5.99
CA ASP A 132 -11.21 -12.03 -5.95
C ASP A 132 -12.57 -11.70 -6.55
N THR A 133 -12.82 -12.12 -7.79
CA THR A 133 -14.06 -11.84 -8.52
C THR A 133 -15.26 -12.64 -8.00
N SER A 134 -15.07 -13.54 -7.03
CA SER A 134 -16.19 -14.18 -6.31
C SER A 134 -16.86 -13.24 -5.31
N GLN A 135 -16.19 -12.15 -4.96
CA GLN A 135 -16.66 -11.12 -4.04
C GLN A 135 -17.27 -9.93 -4.78
N SER A 136 -17.84 -8.98 -4.07
CA SER A 136 -18.45 -7.78 -4.63
C SER A 136 -18.00 -6.51 -3.91
N GLY A 137 -18.15 -5.35 -4.55
CA GLY A 137 -17.78 -4.07 -3.97
C GLY A 137 -16.29 -3.99 -3.64
N MET A 138 -15.94 -3.50 -2.47
CA MET A 138 -14.55 -3.36 -2.02
C MET A 138 -13.95 -4.67 -1.46
N ASP A 139 -14.76 -5.70 -1.24
CA ASP A 139 -14.28 -7.05 -0.86
C ASP A 139 -13.56 -7.76 -2.01
N VAL A 140 -13.77 -7.32 -3.25
CA VAL A 140 -13.02 -7.79 -4.43
C VAL A 140 -11.51 -7.59 -4.26
N TYR A 141 -11.06 -6.54 -3.56
CA TYR A 141 -9.65 -6.20 -3.44
C TYR A 141 -9.04 -6.78 -2.17
N GLN A 142 -8.07 -7.68 -2.34
CA GLN A 142 -7.27 -8.22 -1.24
C GLN A 142 -6.15 -7.25 -0.89
N VAL A 143 -5.89 -7.05 0.41
CA VAL A 143 -4.92 -6.06 0.89
C VAL A 143 -3.90 -6.62 1.87
N LYS A 144 -2.76 -5.92 1.96
CA LYS A 144 -1.85 -5.91 3.10
C LYS A 144 -1.98 -4.56 3.79
N ASP A 145 -2.59 -4.56 4.97
CA ASP A 145 -2.83 -3.34 5.76
C ASP A 145 -1.68 -3.13 6.75
N PRO A 146 -0.89 -2.03 6.63
CA PRO A 146 0.21 -1.74 7.54
C PRO A 146 -0.22 -1.57 8.99
N GLY A 147 -1.43 -1.04 9.21
CA GLY A 147 -1.97 -0.76 10.55
C GLY A 147 -2.62 -1.97 11.21
N LYS A 148 -3.15 -2.90 10.43
CA LYS A 148 -3.94 -4.02 10.98
C LYS A 148 -3.82 -5.28 10.12
N ARG A 149 -2.96 -6.18 10.54
CA ARG A 149 -2.68 -7.44 9.82
C ARG A 149 -3.93 -8.31 9.58
N ALA A 150 -4.95 -8.19 10.43
CA ALA A 150 -6.19 -8.97 10.29
C ALA A 150 -7.08 -8.50 9.14
N ASN A 151 -6.89 -7.27 8.62
CA ASN A 151 -7.63 -6.81 7.45
C ASN A 151 -7.12 -7.58 6.21
N SER A 152 -8.03 -8.26 5.52
CA SER A 152 -7.73 -9.06 4.34
C SER A 152 -8.27 -8.45 3.06
N THR A 153 -9.30 -7.59 3.17
CA THR A 153 -9.92 -6.90 2.04
C THR A 153 -9.87 -5.37 2.20
N LEU A 154 -10.04 -4.66 1.10
CA LEU A 154 -10.13 -3.20 1.13
C LEU A 154 -11.34 -2.75 1.96
N LYS A 155 -12.44 -3.53 1.92
CA LYS A 155 -13.60 -3.26 2.76
C LYS A 155 -13.27 -3.35 4.25
N ASP A 156 -12.54 -4.39 4.69
CA ASP A 156 -12.10 -4.52 6.09
C ASP A 156 -11.32 -3.28 6.55
N ALA A 157 -10.41 -2.79 5.69
CA ALA A 157 -9.65 -1.60 5.98
C ALA A 157 -10.55 -0.35 6.08
N MET A 158 -11.52 -0.19 5.18
CA MET A 158 -12.47 0.93 5.17
C MET A 158 -13.39 0.92 6.39
N ASP A 159 -13.82 -0.26 6.86
CA ASP A 159 -14.72 -0.41 8.02
C ASP A 159 -14.07 0.10 9.32
N ASN A 160 -12.73 0.19 9.39
CA ASN A 160 -12.05 0.82 10.53
C ASN A 160 -12.13 2.37 10.50
N TYR A 161 -12.54 2.97 9.37
CA TYR A 161 -12.68 4.42 9.19
C TYR A 161 -14.06 4.77 8.64
N PRO A 162 -15.14 4.61 9.42
CA PRO A 162 -16.52 4.82 8.95
C PRO A 162 -16.70 6.16 8.24
N GLY A 163 -17.28 6.11 7.04
CA GLY A 163 -17.49 7.28 6.18
C GLY A 163 -16.26 7.69 5.36
N CYS A 164 -15.19 6.89 5.33
CA CYS A 164 -14.10 7.10 4.37
C CYS A 164 -14.50 6.66 2.97
N THR A 165 -13.81 7.22 1.99
CA THR A 165 -13.91 6.86 0.58
C THR A 165 -12.52 6.49 0.03
N LEU A 166 -12.49 5.67 -1.01
CA LEU A 166 -11.27 5.42 -1.78
C LEU A 166 -11.00 6.64 -2.66
N ASN A 167 -9.90 7.35 -2.37
CA ASN A 167 -9.49 8.53 -3.12
C ASN A 167 -7.99 8.54 -3.36
N GLY A 168 -7.60 8.01 -4.51
CA GLY A 168 -6.21 7.86 -4.95
C GLY A 168 -5.76 6.40 -4.96
N LYS A 169 -5.14 6.04 -6.07
CA LYS A 169 -4.61 4.71 -6.36
C LYS A 169 -3.26 4.92 -7.02
N PHE A 170 -2.20 4.35 -6.45
CA PHE A 170 -0.83 4.68 -6.84
C PHE A 170 0.01 3.44 -7.05
N ILE A 171 0.90 3.49 -8.04
CA ILE A 171 1.96 2.51 -8.29
C ILE A 171 3.33 3.17 -8.24
N ILE A 172 4.38 2.35 -8.19
CA ILE A 172 5.79 2.76 -8.28
C ILE A 172 6.33 2.46 -9.69
N GLU A 173 6.89 3.48 -10.32
CA GLU A 173 7.66 3.40 -11.58
C GLU A 173 9.15 3.48 -11.34
#